data_e7f2a64d7619f9b9ddf6d3a702f8981f
#
_entry.id   e7f2a64d7619f9b9ddf6d3a702f8981f
#
_cell.length_a   1.000
_cell.length_b   1.000
_cell.length_c   1.000
_cell.angle_alpha   90.00
_cell.angle_beta   90.00
_cell.angle_gamma   90.00
#
_symmetry.space_group_name_H-M   'P 1'
#
loop_
_entity.id
_entity.type
_entity.pdbx_description
1 polymer ?
#
loop_
_entity_poly.entity_id
_entity_poly.type
_entity_poly.pdbx_seq_one_letter_code
_entity_poly.pdbx_strand_id
1 'polypeptide(L)'
;MLREAGMTHAFFHAPLDDADFGTSASLAQALGMKGCKKVMPYREQYYGGVAGEIVPTDFESFAASLSHILQENVRCHRNNDRPVCRIAVAAGGGNMTSDMRTAVELGCDTYVTGEYALYSQQYAGFCGMNLFVGSHTNTEILGVKSMAERLTCGGKIELIRIREPND
;
A
#
# COMPACT_ATOMS: atom_id res chain seq x y z
N MET A 1 -2.65 -0.73 -33.20
CA MET A 1 -1.35 -1.04 -32.54
C MET A 1 -1.40 -2.37 -31.78
N LEU A 2 -2.00 -2.52 -30.58
CA LEU A 2 -1.97 -3.80 -29.84
C LEU A 2 -2.62 -4.95 -30.61
N ARG A 3 -3.79 -4.71 -31.22
CA ARG A 3 -4.49 -5.71 -32.05
C ARG A 3 -3.69 -6.16 -33.28
N GLU A 4 -3.00 -5.23 -33.95
CA GLU A 4 -2.14 -5.52 -35.08
C GLU A 4 -0.90 -6.33 -34.69
N ALA A 5 -0.43 -6.14 -33.45
CA ALA A 5 0.66 -6.91 -32.86
C ALA A 5 0.20 -8.26 -32.27
N GLY A 6 -1.09 -8.62 -32.39
CA GLY A 6 -1.64 -9.83 -31.80
C GLY A 6 -1.62 -9.85 -30.26
N MET A 7 -1.59 -8.68 -29.62
CA MET A 7 -1.48 -8.53 -28.16
C MET A 7 -2.85 -8.35 -27.51
N THR A 8 -3.08 -9.06 -26.42
CA THR A 8 -4.22 -8.84 -25.53
C THR A 8 -3.80 -7.90 -24.41
N HIS A 9 -4.60 -6.88 -24.14
CA HIS A 9 -4.45 -6.00 -22.99
C HIS A 9 -5.47 -6.39 -21.90
N ALA A 10 -4.98 -6.62 -20.68
CA ALA A 10 -5.81 -6.84 -19.51
C ALA A 10 -5.48 -5.77 -18.46
N PHE A 11 -6.51 -5.20 -17.85
CA PHE A 11 -6.41 -4.18 -16.83
C PHE A 11 -7.02 -4.70 -15.54
N PHE A 12 -6.23 -4.67 -14.47
CA PHE A 12 -6.65 -5.03 -13.12
C PHE A 12 -6.43 -3.85 -12.19
N HIS A 13 -7.47 -3.38 -11.52
CA HIS A 13 -7.43 -2.28 -10.54
C HIS A 13 -8.06 -2.75 -9.23
N ALA A 14 -9.24 -2.28 -8.86
CA ALA A 14 -9.91 -2.63 -7.61
C ALA A 14 -9.95 -4.15 -7.28
N PRO A 15 -10.10 -5.09 -8.23
CA PRO A 15 -9.98 -6.51 -7.92
C PRO A 15 -8.59 -6.94 -7.42
N LEU A 16 -7.52 -6.27 -7.89
CA LEU A 16 -6.17 -6.53 -7.40
C LEU A 16 -5.96 -5.88 -6.02
N ASP A 17 -6.50 -4.68 -5.79
CA ASP A 17 -6.38 -4.02 -4.48
C ASP A 17 -7.07 -4.83 -3.39
N ASP A 18 -8.23 -5.42 -3.69
CA ASP A 18 -9.00 -6.24 -2.74
C ASP A 18 -8.44 -7.66 -2.56
N ALA A 19 -7.60 -8.16 -3.45
CA ALA A 19 -7.09 -9.53 -3.36
C ALA A 19 -6.20 -9.71 -2.11
N ASP A 20 -6.26 -10.88 -1.48
CA ASP A 20 -5.43 -11.23 -0.32
C ASP A 20 -3.91 -11.28 -0.64
N PHE A 21 -3.58 -11.26 -1.92
CA PHE A 21 -2.24 -11.15 -2.48
C PHE A 21 -2.04 -9.84 -3.25
N GLY A 22 -2.97 -8.91 -3.11
CA GLY A 22 -3.01 -7.65 -3.85
C GLY A 22 -2.08 -6.59 -3.30
N THR A 23 -2.28 -5.35 -3.74
CA THR A 23 -1.36 -4.24 -3.51
C THR A 23 -1.14 -3.95 -2.02
N SER A 24 -2.16 -3.56 -1.29
CA SER A 24 -2.09 -3.26 0.15
C SER A 24 -1.76 -4.49 0.99
N ALA A 25 -2.29 -5.68 0.64
CA ALA A 25 -2.05 -6.92 1.36
C ALA A 25 -0.59 -7.38 1.24
N SER A 26 0.01 -7.28 0.05
CA SER A 26 1.42 -7.63 -0.17
C SER A 26 2.38 -6.68 0.56
N LEU A 27 2.08 -5.38 0.59
CA LEU A 27 2.87 -4.41 1.35
C LEU A 27 2.74 -4.67 2.85
N ALA A 28 1.54 -4.94 3.36
CA ALA A 28 1.32 -5.31 4.75
C ALA A 28 2.09 -6.59 5.15
N GLN A 29 2.11 -7.59 4.26
CA GLN A 29 2.90 -8.82 4.47
C GLN A 29 4.40 -8.52 4.52
N ALA A 30 4.92 -7.68 3.63
CA ALA A 30 6.33 -7.28 3.61
C ALA A 30 6.73 -6.50 4.87
N LEU A 31 5.81 -5.71 5.45
CA LEU A 31 5.96 -5.03 6.73
C LEU A 31 5.86 -5.98 7.94
N GLY A 32 5.56 -7.24 7.74
CA GLY A 32 5.40 -8.22 8.83
C GLY A 32 4.13 -8.05 9.64
N MET A 33 3.12 -7.35 9.10
CA MET A 33 1.85 -7.11 9.78
C MET A 33 1.10 -8.41 10.07
N LYS A 34 0.43 -8.46 11.21
CA LYS A 34 -0.39 -9.58 11.69
C LYS A 34 -1.82 -9.10 11.97
N GLY A 35 -2.76 -10.06 12.00
CA GLY A 35 -4.17 -9.77 12.27
C GLY A 35 -4.81 -8.84 11.25
N CYS A 36 -4.31 -8.83 10.02
CA CYS A 36 -4.76 -7.93 8.96
C CYS A 36 -6.24 -8.13 8.66
N LYS A 37 -6.96 -7.01 8.53
CA LYS A 37 -8.35 -6.95 8.09
C LYS A 37 -8.44 -5.99 6.93
N LYS A 38 -9.28 -6.31 5.94
CA LYS A 38 -9.63 -5.41 4.85
C LYS A 38 -10.40 -4.21 5.39
N VAL A 39 -10.01 -3.03 4.94
CA VAL A 39 -10.57 -1.75 5.37
C VAL A 39 -10.68 -0.80 4.19
N MET A 40 -11.32 0.36 4.38
CA MET A 40 -11.48 1.38 3.33
C MET A 40 -12.31 0.84 2.17
N PRO A 41 -13.64 0.64 2.37
CA PRO A 41 -14.51 0.12 1.34
C PRO A 41 -14.48 1.03 0.10
N TYR A 42 -14.24 0.41 -1.04
CA TYR A 42 -14.20 1.05 -2.35
C TYR A 42 -15.30 0.45 -3.22
N ARG A 43 -16.32 1.24 -3.52
CA ARG A 43 -17.56 0.75 -4.09
C ARG A 43 -18.19 -0.35 -3.20
N GLU A 44 -19.26 -0.98 -3.63
CA GLU A 44 -20.03 -1.93 -2.80
C GLU A 44 -19.31 -3.27 -2.53
N GLN A 45 -18.20 -3.58 -3.23
CA GLN A 45 -17.65 -4.93 -3.30
C GLN A 45 -16.16 -5.05 -2.97
N TYR A 46 -15.39 -3.96 -2.93
CA TYR A 46 -13.94 -4.00 -2.82
C TYR A 46 -13.44 -3.14 -1.66
N TYR A 47 -12.24 -3.50 -1.17
CA TYR A 47 -11.52 -2.74 -0.15
C TYR A 47 -10.18 -2.25 -0.71
N GLY A 48 -9.86 -0.97 -0.49
CA GLY A 48 -8.63 -0.35 -0.98
C GLY A 48 -7.45 -0.47 -0.03
N GLY A 49 -7.66 -0.97 1.20
CA GLY A 49 -6.61 -1.02 2.20
C GLY A 49 -6.74 -2.17 3.17
N VAL A 50 -5.72 -2.32 4.00
CA VAL A 50 -5.67 -3.27 5.10
C VAL A 50 -5.20 -2.58 6.38
N ALA A 51 -5.70 -3.03 7.54
CA ALA A 51 -5.22 -2.61 8.85
C ALA A 51 -4.80 -3.82 9.66
N GLY A 52 -3.71 -3.69 10.43
CA GLY A 52 -3.16 -4.76 11.26
C GLY A 52 -2.10 -4.23 12.21
N GLU A 53 -1.35 -5.13 12.80
CA GLU A 53 -0.36 -4.79 13.82
C GLU A 53 1.03 -5.34 13.47
N ILE A 54 2.07 -4.63 13.89
CA ILE A 54 3.45 -5.09 13.90
C ILE A 54 3.96 -5.17 15.35
N VAL A 55 5.11 -5.79 15.53
CA VAL A 55 5.87 -5.62 16.79
C VAL A 55 6.18 -4.14 16.97
N PRO A 56 5.84 -3.52 18.12
CA PRO A 56 6.06 -2.10 18.32
C PRO A 56 7.51 -1.69 18.03
N THR A 57 7.68 -0.68 17.19
CA THR A 57 9.00 -0.17 16.79
C THR A 57 9.00 1.36 16.84
N ASP A 58 10.18 1.96 16.94
CA ASP A 58 10.28 3.41 16.89
C ASP A 58 10.04 3.94 15.46
N PHE A 59 9.70 5.22 15.38
CA PHE A 59 9.34 5.89 14.12
C PHE A 59 10.46 5.81 13.07
N GLU A 60 11.72 6.04 13.46
CA GLU A 60 12.85 6.08 12.51
C GLU A 60 13.19 4.69 11.98
N SER A 61 13.15 3.68 12.83
CA SER A 61 13.35 2.27 12.46
C SER A 61 12.24 1.82 11.48
N PHE A 62 10.98 2.23 11.72
CA PHE A 62 9.90 1.95 10.79
C PHE A 62 10.10 2.66 9.45
N ALA A 63 10.47 3.95 9.45
CA ALA A 63 10.77 4.71 8.25
C ALA A 63 11.87 4.06 7.41
N ALA A 64 12.96 3.63 8.06
CA ALA A 64 14.06 2.93 7.40
C ALA A 64 13.63 1.58 6.80
N SER A 65 12.85 0.81 7.55
CA SER A 65 12.31 -0.48 7.09
C SER A 65 11.39 -0.30 5.88
N LEU A 66 10.47 0.66 5.93
CA LEU A 66 9.56 0.94 4.83
C LEU A 66 10.32 1.44 3.60
N SER A 67 11.30 2.34 3.76
CA SER A 67 12.16 2.81 2.68
C SER A 67 12.93 1.66 2.02
N HIS A 68 13.43 0.72 2.82
CA HIS A 68 14.10 -0.48 2.31
C HIS A 68 13.14 -1.38 1.52
N ILE A 69 11.93 -1.61 2.01
CA ILE A 69 10.91 -2.43 1.34
C ILE A 69 10.51 -1.81 0.00
N LEU A 70 10.28 -0.49 0.00
CA LEU A 70 9.86 0.24 -1.20
C LEU A 70 11.01 0.58 -2.15
N GLN A 71 12.28 0.40 -1.71
CA GLN A 71 13.49 0.77 -2.47
C GLN A 71 13.51 2.25 -2.86
N GLU A 72 13.00 3.12 -1.97
CA GLU A 72 12.97 4.57 -2.16
C GLU A 72 12.98 5.31 -0.81
N ASN A 73 13.24 6.61 -0.85
CA ASN A 73 13.10 7.45 0.34
C ASN A 73 11.64 7.80 0.57
N VAL A 74 11.04 7.32 1.66
CA VAL A 74 9.67 7.65 2.00
C VAL A 74 9.57 9.04 2.65
N ARG A 75 8.49 9.76 2.35
CA ARG A 75 8.16 11.00 3.05
C ARG A 75 7.48 10.65 4.37
N CYS A 76 8.01 11.18 5.47
CA CYS A 76 7.55 10.85 6.82
C CYS A 76 7.03 12.11 7.54
N HIS A 77 5.88 11.98 8.21
CA HIS A 77 5.30 13.00 9.08
C HIS A 77 5.01 12.38 10.43
N ARG A 78 5.83 12.74 11.43
CA ARG A 78 5.61 12.32 12.81
C ARG A 78 4.55 13.21 13.44
N ASN A 79 3.47 12.61 13.91
CA ASN A 79 2.33 13.30 14.50
C ASN A 79 2.02 12.79 15.92
N ASN A 80 2.75 11.78 16.40
CA ASN A 80 2.71 11.31 17.79
C ASN A 80 4.06 10.69 18.18
N ASP A 81 4.28 10.51 19.50
CA ASP A 81 5.50 9.93 20.06
C ASP A 81 5.34 8.47 20.51
N ARG A 82 4.22 7.85 20.15
CA ARG A 82 3.99 6.43 20.44
C ARG A 82 4.82 5.56 19.50
N PRO A 83 5.22 4.35 19.91
CA PRO A 83 5.75 3.37 18.99
C PRO A 83 4.76 3.09 17.87
N VAL A 84 5.28 2.90 16.66
CA VAL A 84 4.49 2.42 15.51
C VAL A 84 4.11 0.97 15.79
N CYS A 85 2.81 0.68 15.85
CA CYS A 85 2.30 -0.63 16.20
C CYS A 85 1.08 -1.01 15.37
N ARG A 86 0.01 -0.20 15.39
CA ARG A 86 -1.21 -0.45 14.64
C ARG A 86 -1.25 0.40 13.39
N ILE A 87 -1.15 -0.25 12.25
CA ILE A 87 -0.92 0.39 10.95
C ILE A 87 -2.10 0.14 10.03
N ALA A 88 -2.50 1.19 9.31
CA ALA A 88 -3.33 1.03 8.11
C ALA A 88 -2.48 1.31 6.86
N VAL A 89 -2.61 0.45 5.87
CA VAL A 89 -1.93 0.53 4.58
C VAL A 89 -2.97 0.69 3.48
N ALA A 90 -2.81 1.73 2.67
CA ALA A 90 -3.54 1.94 1.42
C ALA A 90 -2.52 2.23 0.31
N ALA A 91 -2.10 1.19 -0.40
CA ALA A 91 -1.15 1.30 -1.50
C ALA A 91 -1.72 2.18 -2.62
N GLY A 92 -0.86 2.79 -3.41
CA GLY A 92 -1.30 3.68 -4.48
C GLY A 92 -1.99 4.95 -3.97
N GLY A 93 -3.18 5.22 -4.46
CA GLY A 93 -3.93 6.47 -4.25
C GLY A 93 -4.68 6.60 -2.92
N GLY A 94 -4.23 6.01 -1.82
CA GLY A 94 -4.89 6.03 -0.50
C GLY A 94 -4.81 7.36 0.26
N ASN A 95 -4.83 8.51 -0.42
CA ASN A 95 -4.64 9.82 0.19
C ASN A 95 -5.95 10.53 0.62
N MET A 96 -7.10 9.85 0.51
CA MET A 96 -8.39 10.43 0.89
C MET A 96 -8.56 10.47 2.41
N THR A 97 -9.06 11.58 2.93
CA THR A 97 -9.33 11.73 4.37
C THR A 97 -10.42 10.79 4.89
N SER A 98 -11.32 10.31 4.02
CA SER A 98 -12.30 9.26 4.35
C SER A 98 -11.62 7.94 4.73
N ASP A 99 -10.57 7.56 4.01
CA ASP A 99 -9.82 6.33 4.25
C ASP A 99 -9.00 6.44 5.53
N MET A 100 -8.37 7.61 5.72
CA MET A 100 -7.65 7.93 6.95
C MET A 100 -8.56 7.95 8.18
N ARG A 101 -9.82 8.41 8.03
CA ARG A 101 -10.83 8.37 9.11
C ARG A 101 -11.10 6.93 9.53
N THR A 102 -11.26 6.03 8.56
CA THR A 102 -11.43 4.60 8.84
C THR A 102 -10.26 4.06 9.68
N ALA A 103 -9.02 4.44 9.32
CA ALA A 103 -7.83 4.05 10.08
C ALA A 103 -7.87 4.60 11.52
N VAL A 104 -8.26 5.87 11.70
CA VAL A 104 -8.40 6.51 13.03
C VAL A 104 -9.47 5.79 13.88
N GLU A 105 -10.63 5.49 13.29
CA GLU A 105 -11.73 4.78 13.96
C GLU A 105 -11.31 3.36 14.42
N LEU A 106 -10.40 2.73 13.69
CA LEU A 106 -9.79 1.44 14.05
C LEU A 106 -8.65 1.58 15.07
N GLY A 107 -8.32 2.80 15.50
CA GLY A 107 -7.27 3.08 16.47
C GLY A 107 -5.85 2.92 15.92
N CYS A 108 -5.67 3.05 14.60
CA CYS A 108 -4.33 3.03 14.01
C CYS A 108 -3.53 4.26 14.47
N ASP A 109 -2.28 4.04 14.84
CA ASP A 109 -1.31 5.09 15.18
C ASP A 109 -0.55 5.59 13.97
N THR A 110 -0.60 4.83 12.87
CA THR A 110 0.20 5.04 11.65
C THR A 110 -0.59 4.71 10.39
N TYR A 111 -0.39 5.52 9.36
CA TYR A 111 -0.95 5.37 8.03
C TYR A 111 0.15 5.34 6.97
N VAL A 112 0.08 4.39 6.04
CA VAL A 112 1.01 4.23 4.91
C VAL A 112 0.23 4.32 3.61
N THR A 113 0.69 5.17 2.67
CA THR A 113 0.06 5.35 1.35
C THR A 113 1.11 5.64 0.27
N GLY A 114 0.70 5.56 -1.01
CA GLY A 114 1.55 5.86 -2.18
C GLY A 114 1.37 7.27 -2.74
N GLU A 115 0.45 8.08 -2.20
CA GLU A 115 0.23 9.44 -2.68
C GLU A 115 0.20 10.46 -1.55
N TYR A 116 0.89 11.59 -1.81
CA TYR A 116 0.88 12.74 -0.92
C TYR A 116 -0.19 13.75 -1.33
N ALA A 117 -0.93 14.25 -0.34
CA ALA A 117 -1.77 15.43 -0.48
C ALA A 117 -1.64 16.31 0.76
N LEU A 118 -1.71 17.62 0.57
CA LEU A 118 -1.64 18.57 1.69
C LEU A 118 -2.74 18.31 2.73
N TYR A 119 -3.95 18.05 2.28
CA TYR A 119 -5.08 17.77 3.17
C TYR A 119 -4.92 16.46 3.93
N SER A 120 -4.29 15.42 3.35
CA SER A 120 -4.01 14.17 4.06
C SER A 120 -2.98 14.38 5.17
N GLN A 121 -1.92 15.16 4.91
CA GLN A 121 -0.95 15.54 5.93
C GLN A 121 -1.58 16.33 7.08
N GLN A 122 -2.41 17.34 6.74
CA GLN A 122 -3.11 18.15 7.75
C GLN A 122 -4.06 17.32 8.60
N TYR A 123 -4.80 16.40 7.98
CA TYR A 123 -5.70 15.49 8.67
C TYR A 123 -4.94 14.52 9.59
N ALA A 124 -3.84 13.94 9.11
CA ALA A 124 -2.98 13.08 9.92
C ALA A 124 -2.47 13.83 11.17
N GLY A 125 -1.99 15.06 10.99
CA GLY A 125 -1.55 15.93 12.11
C GLY A 125 -2.68 16.22 13.09
N PHE A 126 -3.87 16.55 12.60
CA PHE A 126 -5.04 16.81 13.44
C PHE A 126 -5.44 15.59 14.27
N CYS A 127 -5.37 14.38 13.70
CA CYS A 127 -5.73 13.13 14.37
C CYS A 127 -4.57 12.56 15.21
N GLY A 128 -3.37 13.12 15.17
CA GLY A 128 -2.19 12.57 15.82
C GLY A 128 -1.78 11.21 15.28
N MET A 129 -1.98 10.95 13.98
CA MET A 129 -1.63 9.72 13.30
C MET A 129 -0.36 9.93 12.46
N ASN A 130 0.67 9.11 12.65
CA ASN A 130 1.87 9.17 11.83
C ASN A 130 1.53 8.88 10.36
N LEU A 131 2.15 9.59 9.43
CA LEU A 131 1.93 9.43 8.00
C LEU A 131 3.24 9.12 7.28
N PHE A 132 3.25 8.02 6.54
CA PHE A 132 4.34 7.60 5.67
C PHE A 132 3.85 7.52 4.23
N VAL A 133 4.55 8.19 3.33
CA VAL A 133 4.14 8.28 1.93
C VAL A 133 5.30 7.83 1.03
N GLY A 134 5.10 6.70 0.37
CA GLY A 134 5.94 6.24 -0.73
C GLY A 134 5.47 6.78 -2.07
N SER A 135 5.98 6.23 -3.16
CA SER A 135 5.43 6.45 -4.49
C SER A 135 4.24 5.51 -4.75
N HIS A 136 3.35 5.92 -5.65
CA HIS A 136 2.21 5.12 -6.09
C HIS A 136 2.68 3.74 -6.55
N THR A 137 3.60 3.73 -7.51
CA THR A 137 4.15 2.52 -8.13
C THR A 137 4.83 1.61 -7.11
N ASN A 138 5.70 2.14 -6.24
CA ASN A 138 6.48 1.28 -5.34
C ASN A 138 5.65 0.71 -4.19
N THR A 139 4.58 1.39 -3.79
CA THR A 139 3.64 0.82 -2.81
C THR A 139 2.77 -0.29 -3.40
N GLU A 140 2.51 -0.29 -4.72
CA GLU A 140 1.71 -1.30 -5.41
C GLU A 140 2.52 -2.45 -6.00
N ILE A 141 3.80 -2.24 -6.31
CA ILE A 141 4.61 -3.20 -7.09
C ILE A 141 4.67 -4.59 -6.48
N LEU A 142 4.58 -4.70 -5.15
CA LEU A 142 4.60 -5.99 -4.46
C LEU A 142 3.36 -6.84 -4.81
N GLY A 143 2.19 -6.22 -4.89
CA GLY A 143 0.95 -6.88 -5.32
C GLY A 143 0.98 -7.24 -6.81
N VAL A 144 1.51 -6.35 -7.65
CA VAL A 144 1.69 -6.63 -9.09
C VAL A 144 2.63 -7.83 -9.29
N LYS A 145 3.74 -7.89 -8.56
CA LYS A 145 4.65 -9.05 -8.59
C LYS A 145 3.95 -10.33 -8.13
N SER A 146 3.23 -10.27 -7.02
CA SER A 146 2.50 -11.42 -6.48
C SER A 146 1.46 -11.94 -7.47
N MET A 147 0.73 -11.07 -8.16
CA MET A 147 -0.19 -11.47 -9.24
C MET A 147 0.57 -12.12 -10.41
N ALA A 148 1.66 -11.51 -10.85
CA ALA A 148 2.46 -12.00 -11.96
C ALA A 148 3.03 -13.41 -11.67
N GLU A 149 3.54 -13.64 -10.48
CA GLU A 149 4.03 -14.96 -10.03
C GLU A 149 2.92 -16.02 -10.05
N ARG A 150 1.70 -15.65 -9.64
CA ARG A 150 0.53 -16.56 -9.69
C ARG A 150 0.13 -16.90 -11.12
N LEU A 151 0.16 -15.94 -12.03
CA LEU A 151 -0.14 -16.15 -13.45
C LEU A 151 0.90 -17.05 -14.13
N THR A 152 2.16 -16.99 -13.71
CA THR A 152 3.25 -17.79 -14.26
C THR A 152 3.46 -19.11 -13.52
N CYS A 153 2.72 -19.36 -12.44
CA CYS A 153 2.77 -20.60 -11.66
C CYS A 153 2.39 -21.81 -12.53
N GLY A 154 3.34 -22.57 -12.98
CA GLY A 154 3.14 -23.69 -13.92
C GLY A 154 4.01 -23.62 -15.16
N GLY A 155 4.83 -22.57 -15.30
CA GLY A 155 5.90 -22.45 -16.30
C GLY A 155 5.45 -22.35 -17.74
N LYS A 156 4.13 -22.04 -17.99
CA LYS A 156 3.57 -21.94 -19.34
C LYS A 156 3.60 -20.51 -19.91
N ILE A 157 3.86 -19.54 -19.07
CA ILE A 157 3.83 -18.10 -19.43
C ILE A 157 5.16 -17.49 -19.00
N GLU A 158 5.85 -16.84 -19.93
CA GLU A 158 7.02 -16.03 -19.62
C GLU A 158 6.58 -14.66 -19.09
N LEU A 159 7.21 -14.20 -18.01
CA LEU A 159 6.98 -12.91 -17.42
C LEU A 159 8.08 -11.92 -17.86
N ILE A 160 7.68 -10.83 -18.49
CA ILE A 160 8.57 -9.72 -18.80
C ILE A 160 8.12 -8.50 -18.03
N ARG A 161 8.96 -8.03 -17.09
CA ARG A 161 8.70 -6.78 -16.38
C ARG A 161 9.17 -5.61 -17.24
N ILE A 162 8.26 -4.69 -17.53
CA ILE A 162 8.57 -3.39 -18.11
C ILE A 162 8.59 -2.38 -16.97
N ARG A 163 9.74 -1.73 -16.78
CA ARG A 163 9.88 -0.66 -15.76
C ARG A 163 9.24 0.62 -16.26
N GLU A 164 8.71 1.39 -15.34
CA GLU A 164 8.30 2.75 -15.64
C GLU A 164 9.53 3.65 -15.89
N PRO A 165 9.41 4.70 -16.72
CA PRO A 165 10.57 5.54 -17.07
C PRO A 165 11.22 6.27 -15.90
N ASN A 166 10.53 6.34 -14.75
CA ASN A 166 10.98 7.06 -13.55
C ASN A 166 11.30 6.11 -12.36
N ASP A 167 11.39 4.81 -12.61
CA ASP A 167 11.80 3.82 -11.60
C ASP A 167 13.33 3.81 -11.40
#